data_23feb97376c6f0b07b279b38db9db07f
#
_entry.id   23feb97376c6f0b07b279b38db9db07f
#
_cell.length_a   1.000
_cell.length_b   1.000
_cell.length_c   1.000
_cell.angle_alpha   90.00
_cell.angle_beta   90.00
_cell.angle_gamma   90.00
#
_symmetry.space_group_name_H-M   'P 1'
#
loop_
_entity.id
_entity.type
_entity.pdbx_description
1 polymer ?
#
loop_
_entity_poly.entity_id
_entity_poly.type
_entity_poly.pdbx_seq_one_letter_code
_entity_poly.pdbx_strand_id
1 'polypeptide(L)'
;MCIRDSSIPAVVEPMQPLLGTDTAVVSAVNGIPWWYFHRLDSPFGERHVESVDPGGGVWRGIGPERAVGCVVYPSCEVVEPGVVRHLSGDRFVLGEPSGERSERIRGLASLLSDAGLRAPLRRRLRDEIWIKLWGNVAFNPLSALTGAMLDVLATDPGTRSVAHAIMVEAQAVGEAFGARFAIDVERRMDGAASVGAHRTSMLQDLELGRPLENEAIVGAVQELGALAGVATPAIDLVHHLLRQRIATRDLAAG
;
A
#
# COMPACT_ATOMS: atom_id res chain seq x y z
N MET A 1 -7.70 14.88 8.98
CA MET A 1 -7.54 14.57 7.55
C MET A 1 -6.64 13.34 7.46
N CYS A 2 -7.14 12.21 6.98
CA CYS A 2 -6.25 11.09 6.65
C CYS A 2 -5.56 11.45 5.33
N ILE A 3 -4.24 11.54 5.34
CA ILE A 3 -3.46 11.69 4.12
C ILE A 3 -3.29 10.27 3.58
N ARG A 4 -3.81 10.03 2.38
CA ARG A 4 -3.65 8.78 1.63
C ARG A 4 -2.62 9.00 0.53
N ASP A 5 -2.17 7.92 -0.11
CA ASP A 5 -1.30 8.01 -1.28
C ASP A 5 -1.84 8.99 -2.32
N SER A 6 -3.13 8.88 -2.67
CA SER A 6 -3.82 9.77 -3.61
C SER A 6 -3.87 11.24 -3.18
N SER A 7 -3.62 11.55 -1.90
CA SER A 7 -3.59 12.92 -1.37
C SER A 7 -2.18 13.49 -1.26
N ILE A 8 -1.13 12.67 -1.41
CA ILE A 8 0.26 13.13 -1.31
C ILE A 8 0.58 14.24 -2.33
N PRO A 9 0.17 14.16 -3.61
CA PRO A 9 0.43 15.22 -4.57
C PRO A 9 -0.07 16.60 -4.13
N ALA A 10 -1.23 16.65 -3.46
CA ALA A 10 -1.83 17.90 -3.00
C ALA A 10 -1.09 18.55 -1.81
N VAL A 11 -0.26 17.82 -1.10
CA VAL A 11 0.50 18.34 0.05
C VAL A 11 1.95 18.68 -0.29
N VAL A 12 2.43 18.35 -1.50
CA VAL A 12 3.82 18.60 -1.92
C VAL A 12 4.16 20.09 -1.86
N GLU A 13 3.34 20.95 -2.45
CA GLU A 13 3.56 22.39 -2.46
C GLU A 13 3.44 23.01 -1.06
N PRO A 14 2.37 22.76 -0.28
CA PRO A 14 2.25 23.29 1.08
C PRO A 14 3.36 22.85 2.03
N MET A 15 3.98 21.70 1.83
CA MET A 15 5.05 21.22 2.72
C MET A 15 6.43 21.77 2.39
N GLN A 16 6.64 22.45 1.26
CA GLN A 16 7.95 22.95 0.84
C GLN A 16 8.66 23.77 1.93
N PRO A 17 8.01 24.67 2.68
CA PRO A 17 8.65 25.42 3.77
C PRO A 17 9.17 24.55 4.92
N LEU A 18 8.72 23.30 5.03
CA LEU A 18 9.12 22.34 6.06
C LEU A 18 10.29 21.45 5.63
N LEU A 19 10.67 21.48 4.34
CA LEU A 19 11.70 20.62 3.77
C LEU A 19 13.08 21.30 3.87
N GLY A 20 13.79 21.04 4.97
CA GLY A 20 15.21 21.37 5.10
C GLY A 20 16.12 20.27 4.56
N THR A 21 17.45 20.47 4.71
CA THR A 21 18.48 19.51 4.26
C THR A 21 18.36 18.15 4.94
N ASP A 22 17.98 18.13 6.21
CA ASP A 22 17.95 16.93 7.05
C ASP A 22 16.53 16.42 7.31
N THR A 23 15.52 17.01 6.66
CA THR A 23 14.12 16.61 6.84
C THR A 23 13.89 15.21 6.29
N ALA A 24 13.44 14.28 7.14
CA ALA A 24 12.95 12.98 6.74
C ALA A 24 11.44 13.03 6.48
N VAL A 25 11.00 12.44 5.37
CA VAL A 25 9.57 12.32 5.02
C VAL A 25 9.14 10.87 5.13
N VAL A 26 8.20 10.60 6.04
CA VAL A 26 7.69 9.26 6.33
C VAL A 26 6.32 9.11 5.70
N SER A 27 6.22 8.29 4.66
CA SER A 27 4.94 7.96 4.01
C SER A 27 4.31 6.76 4.72
N ALA A 28 3.35 7.02 5.60
CA ALA A 28 2.62 5.98 6.35
C ALA A 28 1.31 5.61 5.61
N VAL A 29 1.41 5.11 4.37
CA VAL A 29 0.30 4.80 3.47
C VAL A 29 0.34 3.35 2.99
N ASN A 30 -0.77 2.87 2.40
CA ASN A 30 -0.84 1.55 1.78
C ASN A 30 -0.32 1.59 0.33
N GLY A 31 -0.12 0.41 -0.25
CA GLY A 31 0.27 0.28 -1.65
C GLY A 31 1.76 0.42 -1.90
N ILE A 32 2.10 0.59 -3.18
CA ILE A 32 3.47 0.89 -3.60
C ILE A 32 3.76 2.35 -3.27
N PRO A 33 4.87 2.65 -2.56
CA PRO A 33 5.18 4.03 -2.22
C PRO A 33 5.79 4.79 -3.42
N TRP A 34 5.59 6.12 -3.46
CA TRP A 34 6.12 7.01 -4.50
C TRP A 34 7.65 6.90 -4.69
N TRP A 35 8.40 6.55 -3.64
CA TRP A 35 9.86 6.39 -3.66
C TRP A 35 10.32 4.95 -3.99
N TYR A 36 9.44 4.07 -4.46
CA TYR A 36 9.69 2.62 -4.59
C TYR A 36 10.99 2.27 -5.30
N PHE A 37 11.34 2.98 -6.38
CA PHE A 37 12.56 2.73 -7.14
C PHE A 37 13.82 3.38 -6.56
N HIS A 38 13.69 4.28 -5.58
CA HIS A 38 14.86 4.93 -4.97
C HIS A 38 15.76 3.91 -4.26
N ARG A 39 17.05 3.88 -4.67
CA ARG A 39 18.04 2.92 -4.16
C ARG A 39 17.62 1.44 -4.30
N LEU A 40 16.76 1.14 -5.25
CA LEU A 40 16.44 -0.24 -5.63
C LEU A 40 17.51 -0.71 -6.64
N ASP A 41 18.19 -1.80 -6.29
CA ASP A 41 19.07 -2.48 -7.25
C ASP A 41 18.19 -3.24 -8.27
N SER A 42 17.92 -2.60 -9.39
CA SER A 42 17.08 -3.13 -10.45
C SER A 42 17.53 -2.60 -11.82
N PRO A 43 17.26 -3.35 -12.91
CA PRO A 43 17.61 -2.92 -14.27
C PRO A 43 16.80 -1.70 -14.75
N PHE A 44 15.76 -1.28 -14.01
CA PHE A 44 14.85 -0.21 -14.41
C PHE A 44 15.32 1.18 -13.96
N GLY A 45 16.40 1.26 -13.17
CA GLY A 45 16.97 2.52 -12.67
C GLY A 45 16.09 3.24 -11.66
N GLU A 46 16.51 4.45 -11.27
CA GLU A 46 15.73 5.33 -10.41
C GLU A 46 14.63 6.03 -11.22
N ARG A 47 13.40 5.89 -10.77
CA ARG A 47 12.21 6.47 -11.41
C ARG A 47 11.03 6.53 -10.44
N HIS A 48 10.03 7.35 -10.75
CA HIS A 48 8.73 7.29 -10.08
C HIS A 48 7.86 6.16 -10.67
N VAL A 49 6.80 5.81 -9.95
CA VAL A 49 5.73 4.90 -10.40
C VAL A 49 4.57 5.78 -10.88
N GLU A 50 4.21 5.70 -12.15
CA GLU A 50 3.27 6.64 -12.78
C GLU A 50 1.86 6.54 -12.18
N SER A 51 1.40 5.32 -11.83
CA SER A 51 0.11 5.10 -11.17
C SER A 51 0.04 5.67 -9.75
N VAL A 52 1.18 5.89 -9.08
CA VAL A 52 1.27 6.44 -7.72
C VAL A 52 1.57 7.94 -7.74
N ASP A 53 2.43 8.36 -8.63
CA ASP A 53 2.92 9.74 -8.77
C ASP A 53 2.86 10.18 -10.24
N PRO A 54 1.65 10.47 -10.76
CA PRO A 54 1.49 10.86 -12.16
C PRO A 54 2.36 12.06 -12.53
N GLY A 55 3.23 11.85 -13.53
CA GLY A 55 4.20 12.84 -13.99
C GLY A 55 5.34 13.12 -13.01
N GLY A 56 5.50 12.37 -11.93
CA GLY A 56 6.65 12.47 -11.02
C GLY A 56 6.71 13.74 -10.16
N GLY A 57 5.56 14.34 -9.86
CA GLY A 57 5.48 15.58 -9.07
C GLY A 57 5.91 15.41 -7.62
N VAL A 58 5.53 14.29 -7.00
CA VAL A 58 5.91 13.94 -5.62
C VAL A 58 7.40 13.61 -5.55
N TRP A 59 7.88 12.81 -6.51
CA TRP A 59 9.30 12.45 -6.63
C TRP A 59 10.20 13.68 -6.68
N ARG A 60 9.88 14.64 -7.56
CA ARG A 60 10.69 15.86 -7.69
C ARG A 60 10.47 16.86 -6.56
N GLY A 61 9.25 16.96 -6.06
CA GLY A 61 8.89 17.98 -5.07
C GLY A 61 9.33 17.64 -3.65
N ILE A 62 9.34 16.37 -3.27
CA ILE A 62 9.84 15.91 -1.97
C ILE A 62 11.34 15.59 -2.04
N GLY A 63 11.77 14.90 -3.09
CA GLY A 63 13.11 14.33 -3.22
C GLY A 63 13.21 12.97 -2.53
N PRO A 64 13.49 11.89 -3.29
CA PRO A 64 13.46 10.53 -2.77
C PRO A 64 14.53 10.26 -1.70
N GLU A 65 15.57 11.06 -1.60
CA GLU A 65 16.61 11.02 -0.57
C GLU A 65 16.06 11.33 0.83
N ARG A 66 14.93 12.04 0.91
CA ARG A 66 14.22 12.32 2.18
C ARG A 66 13.32 11.18 2.63
N ALA A 67 13.05 10.24 1.75
CA ALA A 67 12.09 9.17 2.04
C ALA A 67 12.59 8.23 3.14
N VAL A 68 11.72 7.98 4.11
CA VAL A 68 11.81 6.88 5.05
C VAL A 68 10.59 6.00 4.84
N GLY A 69 10.82 4.74 4.55
CA GLY A 69 9.72 3.81 4.30
C GLY A 69 9.04 3.37 5.61
N CYS A 70 7.71 3.25 5.53
CA CYS A 70 6.88 2.82 6.64
C CYS A 70 5.75 1.90 6.16
N VAL A 71 5.69 0.68 6.71
CA VAL A 71 4.55 -0.22 6.52
C VAL A 71 3.68 -0.16 7.76
N VAL A 72 2.43 0.29 7.58
CA VAL A 72 1.46 0.59 8.65
C VAL A 72 0.53 -0.59 8.87
N TYR A 73 0.43 -1.07 10.11
CA TYR A 73 -0.50 -2.14 10.48
C TYR A 73 -1.66 -1.68 11.38
N PRO A 74 -1.61 -0.53 12.08
CA PRO A 74 -2.75 -0.04 12.83
C PRO A 74 -3.99 0.16 11.96
N SER A 75 -5.13 -0.19 12.54
CA SER A 75 -6.44 0.16 12.02
C SER A 75 -6.99 1.32 12.86
N CYS A 76 -7.27 2.42 12.19
CA CYS A 76 -7.79 3.64 12.81
C CYS A 76 -8.90 4.25 11.96
N GLU A 77 -9.82 4.94 12.60
CA GLU A 77 -10.85 5.73 11.91
C GLU A 77 -10.87 7.17 12.43
N VAL A 78 -11.12 8.11 11.54
CA VAL A 78 -11.41 9.50 11.91
C VAL A 78 -12.91 9.58 12.15
N VAL A 79 -13.31 9.74 13.40
CA VAL A 79 -14.73 9.79 13.79
C VAL A 79 -15.30 11.20 13.68
N GLU A 80 -14.45 12.22 13.92
CA GLU A 80 -14.76 13.64 13.71
C GLU A 80 -13.45 14.42 13.48
N PRO A 81 -13.48 15.65 12.99
CA PRO A 81 -12.29 16.46 12.80
C PRO A 81 -11.42 16.52 14.06
N GLY A 82 -10.17 16.06 13.96
CA GLY A 82 -9.21 16.03 15.06
C GLY A 82 -9.33 14.83 16.01
N VAL A 83 -10.34 13.97 15.87
CA VAL A 83 -10.54 12.80 16.72
C VAL A 83 -10.31 11.51 15.94
N VAL A 84 -9.29 10.76 16.33
CA VAL A 84 -8.94 9.46 15.74
C VAL A 84 -9.25 8.35 16.74
N ARG A 85 -10.09 7.39 16.33
CA ARG A 85 -10.34 6.18 17.08
C ARG A 85 -9.37 5.09 16.64
N HIS A 86 -8.55 4.61 17.56
CA HIS A 86 -7.71 3.44 17.34
C HIS A 86 -8.54 2.16 17.54
N LEU A 87 -8.57 1.30 16.53
CA LEU A 87 -9.34 0.05 16.55
C LEU A 87 -8.46 -1.15 16.90
N SER A 88 -7.29 -1.26 16.27
CA SER A 88 -6.36 -2.38 16.51
C SER A 88 -4.98 -2.11 15.93
N GLY A 89 -3.99 -2.88 16.39
CA GLY A 89 -2.61 -2.85 15.90
C GLY A 89 -1.85 -1.63 16.39
N ASP A 90 -0.52 -1.77 16.49
CA ASP A 90 0.38 -0.74 17.02
C ASP A 90 1.72 -0.72 16.27
N ARG A 91 1.83 -1.52 15.17
CA ARG A 91 3.10 -1.78 14.49
C ARG A 91 3.28 -0.91 13.25
N PHE A 92 4.37 -0.12 13.26
CA PHE A 92 4.88 0.66 12.14
C PHE A 92 6.25 0.12 11.74
N VAL A 93 6.32 -0.66 10.68
CA VAL A 93 7.59 -1.24 10.23
C VAL A 93 8.36 -0.22 9.42
N LEU A 94 9.54 0.15 9.89
CA LEU A 94 10.37 1.19 9.27
C LEU A 94 11.55 0.61 8.51
N GLY A 95 12.00 1.31 7.48
CA GLY A 95 13.21 0.96 6.72
C GLY A 95 13.67 2.09 5.82
N GLU A 96 14.99 2.19 5.64
CA GLU A 96 15.54 3.05 4.59
C GLU A 96 15.31 2.41 3.21
N PRO A 97 15.07 3.22 2.16
CA PRO A 97 15.05 2.71 0.79
C PRO A 97 16.32 1.94 0.39
N SER A 98 17.48 2.34 0.91
CA SER A 98 18.78 1.66 0.71
C SER A 98 18.93 0.36 1.51
N GLY A 99 18.09 0.13 2.53
CA GLY A 99 18.23 -0.98 3.47
C GLY A 99 19.26 -0.74 4.60
N GLU A 100 19.84 0.44 4.68
CA GLU A 100 20.75 0.82 5.75
C GLU A 100 20.01 1.01 7.08
N ARG A 101 20.77 0.99 8.18
CA ARG A 101 20.30 1.38 9.50
C ARG A 101 20.90 2.73 9.88
N SER A 102 20.41 3.80 9.24
CA SER A 102 20.86 5.16 9.48
C SER A 102 20.53 5.65 10.90
N GLU A 103 21.12 6.75 11.32
CA GLU A 103 20.80 7.37 12.61
C GLU A 103 19.38 7.93 12.63
N ARG A 104 18.92 8.54 11.51
CA ARG A 104 17.57 9.10 11.40
C ARG A 104 16.49 8.04 11.61
N ILE A 105 16.66 6.82 11.05
CA ILE A 105 15.65 5.76 11.20
C ILE A 105 15.68 5.14 12.60
N ARG A 106 16.88 5.06 13.24
CA ARG A 106 16.97 4.62 14.64
C ARG A 106 16.32 5.62 15.60
N GLY A 107 16.58 6.91 15.39
CA GLY A 107 15.94 7.98 16.15
C GLY A 107 14.41 7.96 16.02
N LEU A 108 13.90 7.83 14.80
CA LEU A 108 12.46 7.72 14.56
C LEU A 108 11.85 6.49 15.24
N ALA A 109 12.51 5.32 15.15
CA ALA A 109 12.03 4.11 15.80
C ALA A 109 12.01 4.24 17.34
N SER A 110 13.02 4.92 17.93
CA SER A 110 13.03 5.22 19.36
C SER A 110 11.86 6.12 19.76
N LEU A 111 11.67 7.22 19.05
CA LEU A 111 10.56 8.15 19.32
C LEU A 111 9.18 7.47 19.27
N LEU A 112 8.95 6.62 18.28
CA LEU A 112 7.70 5.85 18.18
C LEU A 112 7.57 4.83 19.33
N SER A 113 8.67 4.18 19.71
CA SER A 113 8.68 3.23 20.84
C SER A 113 8.42 3.90 22.17
N ASP A 114 9.02 5.08 22.41
CA ASP A 114 8.80 5.90 23.60
C ASP A 114 7.35 6.38 23.69
N ALA A 115 6.70 6.55 22.52
CA ALA A 115 5.26 6.86 22.43
C ALA A 115 4.35 5.62 22.57
N GLY A 116 4.90 4.43 22.87
CA GLY A 116 4.14 3.19 23.08
C GLY A 116 3.79 2.43 21.81
N LEU A 117 4.38 2.78 20.65
CA LEU A 117 4.16 2.10 19.38
C LEU A 117 5.30 1.12 19.07
N ARG A 118 5.01 0.04 18.35
CA ARG A 118 6.05 -0.89 17.91
C ARG A 118 6.60 -0.46 16.56
N ALA A 119 7.89 -0.09 16.52
CA ALA A 119 8.58 0.41 15.33
C ALA A 119 9.78 -0.46 14.91
N PRO A 120 9.58 -1.73 14.51
CA PRO A 120 10.69 -2.59 14.12
C PRO A 120 11.36 -2.09 12.84
N LEU A 121 12.71 -2.15 12.82
CA LEU A 121 13.52 -1.78 11.66
C LEU A 121 13.74 -2.98 10.73
N ARG A 122 13.53 -2.78 9.44
CA ARG A 122 13.77 -3.78 8.40
C ARG A 122 14.75 -3.28 7.35
N ARG A 123 15.80 -4.06 7.09
CA ARG A 123 16.73 -3.79 5.98
C ARG A 123 16.08 -4.02 4.62
N ARG A 124 15.23 -5.03 4.54
CA ARG A 124 14.48 -5.39 3.33
C ARG A 124 13.03 -4.94 3.47
N LEU A 125 12.82 -3.63 3.57
CA LEU A 125 11.48 -3.08 3.78
C LEU A 125 10.54 -3.41 2.62
N ARG A 126 11.05 -3.52 1.39
CA ARG A 126 10.23 -3.88 0.22
C ARG A 126 9.62 -5.26 0.35
N ASP A 127 10.26 -6.22 1.03
CA ASP A 127 9.64 -7.51 1.34
C ASP A 127 8.39 -7.31 2.22
N GLU A 128 8.44 -6.45 3.24
CA GLU A 128 7.29 -6.13 4.10
C GLU A 128 6.18 -5.38 3.32
N ILE A 129 6.55 -4.48 2.41
CA ILE A 129 5.61 -3.80 1.51
C ILE A 129 4.86 -4.84 0.68
N TRP A 130 5.55 -5.74 0.00
CA TRP A 130 4.95 -6.77 -0.84
C TRP A 130 4.11 -7.79 -0.03
N ILE A 131 4.57 -8.21 1.14
CA ILE A 131 3.79 -9.10 2.02
C ILE A 131 2.45 -8.47 2.42
N LYS A 132 2.43 -7.18 2.74
CA LYS A 132 1.18 -6.47 3.04
C LYS A 132 0.34 -6.26 1.79
N LEU A 133 0.97 -5.79 0.71
CA LEU A 133 0.32 -5.52 -0.56
C LEU A 133 -0.34 -6.77 -1.14
N TRP A 134 0.27 -7.92 -0.97
CA TRP A 134 -0.21 -9.22 -1.44
C TRP A 134 -1.65 -9.54 -1.00
N GLY A 135 -1.97 -9.27 0.28
CA GLY A 135 -3.34 -9.35 0.77
C GLY A 135 -4.23 -8.22 0.27
N ASN A 136 -3.70 -7.00 0.20
CA ASN A 136 -4.47 -5.83 -0.20
C ASN A 136 -4.86 -5.88 -1.68
N VAL A 137 -3.96 -6.27 -2.58
CA VAL A 137 -4.24 -6.33 -4.03
C VAL A 137 -5.28 -7.39 -4.38
N ALA A 138 -5.38 -8.47 -3.59
CA ALA A 138 -6.37 -9.51 -3.80
C ALA A 138 -7.71 -9.17 -3.13
N PHE A 139 -7.71 -8.93 -1.82
CA PHE A 139 -8.95 -8.85 -1.07
C PHE A 139 -9.63 -7.48 -1.08
N ASN A 140 -8.87 -6.38 -1.15
CA ASN A 140 -9.48 -5.05 -1.13
C ASN A 140 -10.38 -4.79 -2.34
N PRO A 141 -9.94 -5.02 -3.60
CA PRO A 141 -10.78 -4.81 -4.76
C PRO A 141 -11.95 -5.80 -4.82
N LEU A 142 -11.73 -7.07 -4.47
CA LEU A 142 -12.81 -8.07 -4.44
C LEU A 142 -13.89 -7.69 -3.43
N SER A 143 -13.50 -7.22 -2.25
CA SER A 143 -14.41 -6.74 -1.22
C SER A 143 -15.20 -5.51 -1.69
N ALA A 144 -14.55 -4.54 -2.35
CA ALA A 144 -15.23 -3.37 -2.91
C ALA A 144 -16.19 -3.71 -4.06
N LEU A 145 -15.88 -4.72 -4.87
CA LEU A 145 -16.73 -5.17 -5.97
C LEU A 145 -17.95 -5.97 -5.50
N THR A 146 -17.78 -6.84 -4.51
CA THR A 146 -18.79 -7.80 -4.06
C THR A 146 -19.59 -7.35 -2.84
N GLY A 147 -19.05 -6.42 -2.03
CA GLY A 147 -19.57 -6.07 -0.70
C GLY A 147 -19.26 -7.13 0.38
N ALA A 148 -18.54 -8.20 0.02
CA ALA A 148 -18.27 -9.30 0.94
C ALA A 148 -17.15 -8.97 1.94
N MET A 149 -17.24 -9.57 3.13
CA MET A 149 -16.21 -9.50 4.17
C MET A 149 -15.04 -10.44 3.85
N LEU A 150 -13.92 -10.24 4.53
CA LEU A 150 -12.65 -10.92 4.27
C LEU A 150 -12.75 -12.45 4.43
N ASP A 151 -13.42 -12.92 5.46
CA ASP A 151 -13.64 -14.35 5.72
C ASP A 151 -14.43 -15.03 4.61
N VAL A 152 -15.49 -14.39 4.10
CA VAL A 152 -16.28 -14.89 2.97
C VAL A 152 -15.41 -14.97 1.72
N LEU A 153 -14.68 -13.91 1.38
CA LEU A 153 -13.79 -13.88 0.21
C LEU A 153 -12.71 -14.95 0.26
N ALA A 154 -12.20 -15.24 1.46
CA ALA A 154 -11.11 -16.20 1.66
C ALA A 154 -11.59 -17.66 1.76
N THR A 155 -12.90 -17.92 1.95
CA THR A 155 -13.44 -19.27 2.16
C THR A 155 -14.39 -19.73 1.05
N ASP A 156 -15.13 -18.81 0.42
CA ASP A 156 -15.98 -19.18 -0.75
C ASP A 156 -15.10 -19.65 -1.91
N PRO A 157 -15.38 -20.83 -2.50
CA PRO A 157 -14.51 -21.41 -3.52
C PRO A 157 -14.30 -20.53 -4.75
N GLY A 158 -15.32 -19.75 -5.15
CA GLY A 158 -15.26 -18.88 -6.32
C GLY A 158 -14.36 -17.67 -6.06
N THR A 159 -14.64 -16.89 -5.02
CA THR A 159 -13.84 -15.70 -4.67
C THR A 159 -12.43 -16.07 -4.21
N ARG A 160 -12.25 -17.19 -3.49
CA ARG A 160 -10.95 -17.73 -3.12
C ARG A 160 -10.09 -18.02 -4.36
N SER A 161 -10.67 -18.64 -5.39
CA SER A 161 -9.95 -18.93 -6.65
C SER A 161 -9.47 -17.65 -7.35
N VAL A 162 -10.31 -16.62 -7.39
CA VAL A 162 -9.91 -15.32 -7.96
C VAL A 162 -8.82 -14.66 -7.12
N ALA A 163 -8.98 -14.63 -5.79
CA ALA A 163 -7.97 -14.08 -4.88
C ALA A 163 -6.63 -14.82 -5.02
N HIS A 164 -6.65 -16.13 -5.15
CA HIS A 164 -5.46 -16.95 -5.38
C HIS A 164 -4.74 -16.55 -6.68
N ALA A 165 -5.47 -16.43 -7.80
CA ALA A 165 -4.89 -16.03 -9.08
C ALA A 165 -4.21 -14.64 -8.97
N ILE A 166 -4.90 -13.66 -8.37
CA ILE A 166 -4.33 -12.32 -8.12
C ILE A 166 -3.07 -12.40 -7.26
N MET A 167 -3.06 -13.22 -6.21
CA MET A 167 -1.89 -13.36 -5.33
C MET A 167 -0.70 -14.00 -6.06
N VAL A 168 -0.93 -15.01 -6.90
CA VAL A 168 0.14 -15.64 -7.70
C VAL A 168 0.76 -14.62 -8.66
N GLU A 169 -0.05 -13.84 -9.35
CA GLU A 169 0.43 -12.78 -10.24
C GLU A 169 1.22 -11.71 -9.47
N ALA A 170 0.67 -11.21 -8.36
CA ALA A 170 1.34 -10.20 -7.52
C ALA A 170 2.66 -10.73 -6.93
N GLN A 171 2.73 -12.01 -6.56
CA GLN A 171 3.97 -12.64 -6.13
C GLN A 171 5.01 -12.62 -7.24
N ALA A 172 4.65 -13.07 -8.44
CA ALA A 172 5.55 -13.08 -9.59
C ALA A 172 6.09 -11.67 -9.92
N VAL A 173 5.24 -10.65 -9.85
CA VAL A 173 5.65 -9.26 -10.01
C VAL A 173 6.62 -8.86 -8.89
N GLY A 174 6.29 -9.11 -7.62
CA GLY A 174 7.16 -8.78 -6.49
C GLY A 174 8.54 -9.44 -6.58
N GLU A 175 8.57 -10.73 -6.95
CA GLU A 175 9.80 -11.49 -7.13
C GLU A 175 10.68 -10.94 -8.27
N ALA A 176 10.09 -10.45 -9.35
CA ALA A 176 10.81 -9.78 -10.44
C ALA A 176 11.53 -8.50 -9.97
N PHE A 177 11.06 -7.84 -8.91
CA PHE A 177 11.72 -6.73 -8.22
C PHE A 177 12.52 -7.15 -6.98
N GLY A 178 12.79 -8.46 -6.83
CA GLY A 178 13.63 -9.01 -5.78
C GLY A 178 12.97 -9.14 -4.41
N ALA A 179 11.64 -9.01 -4.30
CA ALA A 179 10.91 -9.27 -3.07
C ALA A 179 10.95 -10.76 -2.71
N ARG A 180 10.92 -11.06 -1.41
CA ARG A 180 10.94 -12.42 -0.87
C ARG A 180 9.69 -12.67 -0.03
N PHE A 181 9.01 -13.76 -0.35
CA PHE A 181 7.83 -14.21 0.37
C PHE A 181 8.21 -15.40 1.25
N ALA A 182 8.02 -15.25 2.57
CA ALA A 182 8.42 -16.29 3.54
C ALA A 182 7.40 -17.42 3.68
N ILE A 183 6.21 -17.24 3.11
CA ILE A 183 5.10 -18.21 3.10
C ILE A 183 4.54 -18.31 1.67
N ASP A 184 3.85 -19.39 1.37
CA ASP A 184 3.14 -19.55 0.11
C ASP A 184 1.76 -18.86 0.10
N VAL A 185 1.14 -18.81 -1.08
CA VAL A 185 -0.18 -18.19 -1.30
C VAL A 185 -1.25 -18.85 -0.44
N GLU A 186 -1.27 -20.18 -0.37
CA GLU A 186 -2.28 -20.91 0.40
C GLU A 186 -2.24 -20.54 1.88
N ARG A 187 -1.06 -20.57 2.48
CA ARG A 187 -0.88 -20.19 3.89
C ARG A 187 -1.28 -18.72 4.14
N ARG A 188 -1.01 -17.84 3.16
CA ARG A 188 -1.44 -16.43 3.26
C ARG A 188 -2.95 -16.30 3.22
N MET A 189 -3.62 -17.08 2.37
CA MET A 189 -5.08 -17.10 2.25
C MET A 189 -5.75 -17.68 3.49
N ASP A 190 -5.20 -18.77 4.05
CA ASP A 190 -5.69 -19.35 5.31
C ASP A 190 -5.54 -18.36 6.47
N GLY A 191 -4.44 -17.60 6.49
CA GLY A 191 -4.26 -16.50 7.42
C GLY A 191 -5.31 -15.41 7.25
N ALA A 192 -5.74 -15.10 6.04
CA ALA A 192 -6.83 -14.14 5.80
C ALA A 192 -8.18 -14.68 6.28
N ALA A 193 -8.48 -15.95 6.02
CA ALA A 193 -9.70 -16.60 6.50
C ALA A 193 -9.79 -16.59 8.04
N SER A 194 -8.67 -16.74 8.74
CA SER A 194 -8.62 -16.75 10.21
C SER A 194 -8.85 -15.38 10.88
N VAL A 195 -8.80 -14.28 10.11
CA VAL A 195 -9.11 -12.93 10.64
C VAL A 195 -10.58 -12.79 11.01
N GLY A 196 -11.46 -13.57 10.38
CA GLY A 196 -12.92 -13.52 10.61
C GLY A 196 -13.60 -12.40 9.80
N ALA A 197 -14.82 -12.05 10.21
CA ALA A 197 -15.66 -11.07 9.55
C ALA A 197 -15.06 -9.66 9.66
N HIS A 198 -14.16 -9.34 8.73
CA HIS A 198 -13.46 -8.07 8.66
C HIS A 198 -13.81 -7.33 7.37
N ARG A 199 -14.24 -6.07 7.50
CA ARG A 199 -14.38 -5.16 6.35
C ARG A 199 -13.02 -4.62 5.94
N THR A 200 -12.64 -4.81 4.68
CA THR A 200 -11.40 -4.22 4.17
C THR A 200 -11.50 -2.68 4.19
N SER A 201 -10.34 -2.01 4.25
CA SER A 201 -10.31 -0.54 4.21
C SER A 201 -10.94 0.01 2.94
N MET A 202 -10.75 -0.65 1.80
CA MET A 202 -11.31 -0.23 0.51
C MET A 202 -12.85 -0.36 0.48
N LEU A 203 -13.42 -1.41 1.08
CA LEU A 203 -14.88 -1.53 1.21
C LEU A 203 -15.43 -0.42 2.11
N GLN A 204 -14.80 -0.17 3.26
CA GLN A 204 -15.19 0.92 4.17
C GLN A 204 -15.17 2.28 3.45
N ASP A 205 -14.15 2.53 2.63
CA ASP A 205 -14.04 3.77 1.87
C ASP A 205 -15.12 3.89 0.78
N LEU A 206 -15.43 2.77 0.11
CA LEU A 206 -16.50 2.73 -0.88
C LEU A 206 -17.86 3.06 -0.23
N GLU A 207 -18.16 2.44 0.92
CA GLU A 207 -19.40 2.65 1.67
C GLU A 207 -19.54 4.09 2.19
N LEU A 208 -18.41 4.72 2.56
CA LEU A 208 -18.36 6.09 3.06
C LEU A 208 -18.21 7.14 1.94
N GLY A 209 -18.29 6.74 0.67
CA GLY A 209 -18.14 7.66 -0.47
C GLY A 209 -16.74 8.29 -0.58
N ARG A 210 -15.71 7.69 0.04
CA ARG A 210 -14.35 8.22 0.03
C ARG A 210 -13.59 7.78 -1.23
N PRO A 211 -12.56 8.53 -1.67
CA PRO A 211 -11.64 8.07 -2.72
C PRO A 211 -11.01 6.74 -2.36
N LEU A 212 -10.89 5.82 -3.32
CA LEU A 212 -10.25 4.52 -3.11
C LEU A 212 -8.76 4.58 -3.47
N GLU A 213 -7.92 3.84 -2.73
CA GLU A 213 -6.48 3.67 -2.99
C GLU A 213 -6.25 2.65 -4.13
N ASN A 214 -7.03 2.77 -5.22
CA ASN A 214 -7.02 1.79 -6.31
C ASN A 214 -5.70 1.81 -7.07
N GLU A 215 -5.20 2.99 -7.43
CA GLU A 215 -4.02 3.11 -8.28
C GLU A 215 -2.74 2.69 -7.54
N ALA A 216 -2.56 3.06 -6.27
CA ALA A 216 -1.38 2.67 -5.50
C ALA A 216 -1.37 1.18 -5.09
N ILE A 217 -2.53 0.52 -5.04
CA ILE A 217 -2.64 -0.90 -4.65
C ILE A 217 -2.71 -1.80 -5.89
N VAL A 218 -3.63 -1.53 -6.81
CA VAL A 218 -3.88 -2.42 -7.96
C VAL A 218 -3.17 -1.92 -9.21
N GLY A 219 -3.34 -0.64 -9.55
CA GLY A 219 -2.72 -0.02 -10.72
C GLY A 219 -1.19 -0.08 -10.67
N ALA A 220 -0.59 0.14 -9.50
CA ALA A 220 0.85 0.04 -9.33
C ALA A 220 1.40 -1.38 -9.58
N VAL A 221 0.69 -2.42 -9.16
CA VAL A 221 1.12 -3.81 -9.44
C VAL A 221 1.00 -4.13 -10.93
N GLN A 222 -0.06 -3.65 -11.60
CA GLN A 222 -0.22 -3.78 -13.04
C GLN A 222 0.93 -3.07 -13.79
N GLU A 223 1.25 -1.82 -13.42
CA GLU A 223 2.35 -1.06 -14.01
C GLU A 223 3.70 -1.78 -13.83
N LEU A 224 3.97 -2.25 -12.61
CA LEU A 224 5.20 -2.98 -12.31
C LEU A 224 5.26 -4.31 -13.07
N GLY A 225 4.13 -5.02 -13.21
CA GLY A 225 4.02 -6.24 -14.02
C GLY A 225 4.39 -5.97 -15.49
N ALA A 226 3.79 -4.94 -16.09
CA ALA A 226 4.10 -4.55 -17.46
C ALA A 226 5.59 -4.15 -17.63
N LEU A 227 6.15 -3.42 -16.67
CA LEU A 227 7.57 -3.03 -16.67
C LEU A 227 8.51 -4.24 -16.59
N ALA A 228 8.16 -5.24 -15.80
CA ALA A 228 8.96 -6.46 -15.62
C ALA A 228 8.67 -7.54 -16.68
N GLY A 229 7.71 -7.35 -17.57
CA GLY A 229 7.26 -8.36 -18.53
C GLY A 229 6.52 -9.53 -17.88
N VAL A 230 5.92 -9.33 -16.71
CA VAL A 230 5.10 -10.31 -15.99
C VAL A 230 3.64 -10.06 -16.30
N ALA A 231 2.95 -11.06 -16.85
CA ALA A 231 1.53 -10.95 -17.16
C ALA A 231 0.67 -10.93 -15.88
N THR A 232 -0.34 -10.04 -15.86
CA THR A 232 -1.23 -9.84 -14.71
C THR A 232 -2.73 -9.88 -15.09
N PRO A 233 -3.21 -10.92 -15.82
CA PRO A 233 -4.56 -10.92 -16.38
C PRO A 233 -5.67 -10.87 -15.33
N ALA A 234 -5.52 -11.52 -14.17
CA ALA A 234 -6.52 -11.45 -13.09
C ALA A 234 -6.51 -10.07 -12.39
N ILE A 235 -5.35 -9.51 -12.19
CA ILE A 235 -5.18 -8.14 -11.63
C ILE A 235 -5.78 -7.13 -12.61
N ASP A 236 -5.50 -7.24 -13.91
CA ASP A 236 -6.00 -6.34 -14.96
C ASP A 236 -7.54 -6.36 -15.00
N LEU A 237 -8.13 -7.56 -14.99
CA LEU A 237 -9.58 -7.73 -15.00
C LEU A 237 -10.22 -7.04 -13.79
N VAL A 238 -9.70 -7.30 -12.59
CA VAL A 238 -10.25 -6.74 -11.36
C VAL A 238 -10.03 -5.23 -11.28
N HIS A 239 -8.88 -4.73 -11.76
CA HIS A 239 -8.60 -3.30 -11.85
C HIS A 239 -9.62 -2.58 -12.75
N HIS A 240 -9.90 -3.11 -13.95
CA HIS A 240 -10.89 -2.53 -14.86
C HIS A 240 -12.30 -2.51 -14.26
N LEU A 241 -12.73 -3.61 -13.62
CA LEU A 241 -14.03 -3.67 -12.96
C LEU A 241 -14.13 -2.68 -11.80
N LEU A 242 -13.06 -2.55 -11.00
CA LEU A 242 -13.04 -1.61 -9.88
C LEU A 242 -13.08 -0.15 -10.36
N ARG A 243 -12.34 0.20 -11.39
CA ARG A 243 -12.41 1.54 -12.02
C ARG A 243 -13.82 1.86 -12.52
N GLN A 244 -14.48 0.89 -13.18
CA GLN A 244 -15.87 1.06 -13.61
C GLN A 244 -16.82 1.22 -12.41
N ARG A 245 -16.63 0.47 -11.33
CA ARG A 245 -17.41 0.60 -10.10
C ARG A 245 -17.28 2.00 -9.47
N ILE A 246 -16.05 2.53 -9.44
CA ILE A 246 -15.76 3.87 -8.94
C ILE A 246 -16.48 4.92 -9.81
N ALA A 247 -16.30 4.85 -11.14
CA ALA A 247 -16.92 5.79 -12.07
C ALA A 247 -18.46 5.79 -11.96
N THR A 248 -19.07 4.62 -11.84
CA THR A 248 -20.53 4.47 -11.68
C THR A 248 -21.02 5.07 -10.36
N ARG A 249 -20.28 4.89 -9.27
CA ARG A 249 -20.61 5.49 -7.97
C ARG A 249 -20.56 7.01 -8.04
N ASP A 250 -19.51 7.55 -8.62
CA ASP A 250 -19.28 9.01 -8.68
C ASP A 250 -20.32 9.70 -9.56
N LEU A 251 -20.79 9.05 -10.65
CA LEU A 251 -21.91 9.51 -11.45
C LEU A 251 -23.25 9.50 -10.70
N ALA A 252 -23.44 8.59 -9.75
CA ALA A 252 -24.67 8.50 -8.97
C ALA A 252 -24.71 9.50 -7.78
N ALA A 253 -23.56 10.08 -7.42
CA ALA A 253 -23.42 11.02 -6.31
C ALA A 253 -23.47 12.51 -6.74
N GLY A 254 -23.34 12.81 -8.05
CA GLY A 254 -23.41 14.15 -8.65
C GLY A 254 -24.75 14.42 -9.28
#